data_bfa6d4ec2221b17154c79d6eb8a75802
#
_entry.id   bfa6d4ec2221b17154c79d6eb8a75802
#
_cell.length_a   1.000
_cell.length_b   1.000
_cell.length_c   1.000
_cell.angle_alpha   90.00
_cell.angle_beta   90.00
_cell.angle_gamma   90.00
#
_symmetry.space_group_name_H-M   'P 1'
#
loop_
_entity.id
_entity.type
_entity.pdbx_description
1 polymer ?
#
loop_
_entity_poly.entity_id
_entity_poly.type
_entity_poly.pdbx_seq_one_letter_code
_entity_poly.pdbx_strand_id
1 'polypeptide(L)'
;IWGRIADKFGYKPILIINGFGISICILLMGFVDSVEVFFFLRLFMGIVTGFIPTSLAFISSQTPKEVAGKTLGTLQMGSVSGTLFGPVLGGLLADTFGFQYTFVITSVAISLAAILVIIGIKEIRKTPAAGAHVYTRKTVFSGLMHHRLMLHVMIITSLIQIGNFSIQPLLSLYVAGLTDSTDVALLAGVTFSAAGVGNLLFARYWGRLGDSIGYEKVLSFLLLLAFLFIIPQAFVTDLWQLIGLRLLFGIAVGGLIPITTALVRRESPIEVQGEVMGYNTSFRFLGSIIGPMFGGIVSGFIGISSVFFVTGALFLLSYIVLVFTRKMPEQDFEDVLLEEEAHQRA
;
A
#
# COMPACT_ATOMS: atom_id res chain seq x y z
N ILE A 1 8.85 -5.61 -13.31
CA ILE A 1 9.96 -5.31 -14.25
C ILE A 1 11.27 -5.23 -13.46
N TRP A 2 11.42 -4.36 -12.48
CA TRP A 2 12.65 -4.12 -11.73
C TRP A 2 13.21 -5.36 -11.02
N GLY A 3 12.35 -6.23 -10.48
CA GLY A 3 12.78 -7.48 -9.84
C GLY A 3 13.57 -8.38 -10.82
N ARG A 4 13.02 -8.62 -12.02
CA ARG A 4 13.71 -9.44 -13.04
C ARG A 4 15.03 -8.82 -13.52
N ILE A 5 15.09 -7.49 -13.59
CA ILE A 5 16.32 -6.78 -13.95
C ILE A 5 17.33 -6.92 -12.83
N ALA A 6 16.88 -6.79 -11.56
CA ALA A 6 17.73 -6.97 -10.39
C ALA A 6 18.28 -8.40 -10.26
N ASP A 7 17.46 -9.43 -10.58
CA ASP A 7 17.92 -10.83 -10.60
C ASP A 7 19.05 -11.06 -11.62
N LYS A 8 19.01 -10.34 -12.75
CA LYS A 8 20.02 -10.46 -13.83
C LYS A 8 21.27 -9.62 -13.59
N PHE A 9 21.10 -8.36 -13.20
CA PHE A 9 22.19 -7.37 -13.10
C PHE A 9 22.68 -7.14 -11.67
N GLY A 10 21.99 -7.65 -10.68
CA GLY A 10 22.23 -7.42 -9.27
C GLY A 10 21.25 -6.39 -8.65
N TYR A 11 21.01 -6.52 -7.38
CA TYR A 11 20.07 -5.67 -6.65
C TYR A 11 20.65 -4.29 -6.33
N LYS A 12 21.94 -4.22 -5.96
CA LYS A 12 22.63 -2.97 -5.58
C LYS A 12 22.60 -1.93 -6.72
N PRO A 13 22.99 -2.23 -7.97
CA PRO A 13 22.91 -1.27 -9.07
C PRO A 13 21.49 -0.73 -9.29
N ILE A 14 20.48 -1.61 -9.17
CA ILE A 14 19.08 -1.23 -9.36
C ILE A 14 18.59 -0.31 -8.23
N LEU A 15 18.99 -0.57 -6.98
CA LEU A 15 18.68 0.32 -5.85
C LEU A 15 19.29 1.71 -6.05
N ILE A 16 20.51 1.79 -6.56
CA ILE A 16 21.19 3.05 -6.84
C ILE A 16 20.49 3.83 -7.95
N ILE A 17 20.19 3.16 -9.06
CA ILE A 17 19.49 3.78 -10.21
C ILE A 17 18.10 4.28 -9.78
N ASN A 18 17.35 3.47 -9.03
CA ASN A 18 16.04 3.87 -8.51
C ASN A 18 16.14 5.03 -7.54
N GLY A 19 17.12 5.01 -6.62
CA GLY A 19 17.31 6.08 -5.63
C GLY A 19 17.63 7.42 -6.30
N PHE A 20 18.63 7.48 -7.17
CA PHE A 20 18.98 8.72 -7.89
C PHE A 20 17.90 9.12 -8.89
N GLY A 21 17.28 8.17 -9.57
CA GLY A 21 16.19 8.48 -10.50
C GLY A 21 14.99 9.15 -9.81
N ILE A 22 14.57 8.63 -8.65
CA ILE A 22 13.52 9.25 -7.83
C ILE A 22 13.96 10.62 -7.34
N SER A 23 15.21 10.75 -6.86
CA SER A 23 15.77 12.01 -6.38
C SER A 23 15.76 13.10 -7.45
N ILE A 24 16.23 12.79 -8.66
CA ILE A 24 16.25 13.72 -9.79
C ILE A 24 14.82 14.15 -10.18
N CYS A 25 13.88 13.20 -10.25
CA CYS A 25 12.48 13.53 -10.54
C CYS A 25 11.90 14.50 -9.50
N ILE A 26 12.15 14.24 -8.22
CA ILE A 26 11.67 15.10 -7.11
C ILE A 26 12.33 16.47 -7.19
N LEU A 27 13.64 16.54 -7.45
CA LEU A 27 14.34 17.80 -7.61
C LEU A 27 13.73 18.64 -8.72
N LEU A 28 13.52 18.04 -9.91
CA LEU A 28 12.94 18.73 -11.06
C LEU A 28 11.53 19.22 -10.79
N MET A 29 10.72 18.45 -10.05
CA MET A 29 9.35 18.85 -9.67
C MET A 29 9.32 20.14 -8.84
N GLY A 30 10.38 20.43 -8.08
CA GLY A 30 10.49 21.67 -7.30
C GLY A 30 10.66 22.94 -8.15
N PHE A 31 11.00 22.80 -9.43
CA PHE A 31 11.30 23.93 -10.33
C PHE A 31 10.31 24.03 -11.51
N VAL A 32 9.24 23.26 -11.49
CA VAL A 32 8.26 23.21 -12.58
C VAL A 32 7.00 23.98 -12.21
N ASP A 33 6.60 24.91 -13.06
CA ASP A 33 5.37 25.70 -12.91
C ASP A 33 4.19 25.15 -13.76
N SER A 34 4.47 24.24 -14.72
CA SER A 34 3.44 23.65 -15.59
C SER A 34 2.92 22.33 -15.01
N VAL A 35 1.58 22.20 -14.93
CA VAL A 35 0.89 20.98 -14.47
C VAL A 35 1.22 19.79 -15.37
N GLU A 36 1.34 20.01 -16.70
CA GLU A 36 1.63 18.97 -17.68
C GLU A 36 3.04 18.40 -17.47
N VAL A 37 4.04 19.28 -17.28
CA VAL A 37 5.42 18.84 -17.04
C VAL A 37 5.51 18.12 -15.69
N PHE A 38 4.82 18.62 -14.65
CA PHE A 38 4.71 17.95 -13.37
C PHE A 38 4.10 16.55 -13.50
N PHE A 39 3.03 16.41 -14.31
CA PHE A 39 2.40 15.12 -14.60
C PHE A 39 3.38 14.14 -15.26
N PHE A 40 4.12 14.56 -16.29
CA PHE A 40 5.09 13.73 -16.97
C PHE A 40 6.26 13.32 -16.06
N LEU A 41 6.74 14.21 -15.18
CA LEU A 41 7.74 13.87 -14.18
C LEU A 41 7.22 12.83 -13.17
N ARG A 42 5.96 12.92 -12.75
CA ARG A 42 5.30 11.92 -11.90
C ARG A 42 5.20 10.56 -12.60
N LEU A 43 4.85 10.56 -13.87
CA LEU A 43 4.75 9.35 -14.68
C LEU A 43 6.14 8.71 -14.84
N PHE A 44 7.16 9.49 -15.16
CA PHE A 44 8.54 9.03 -15.26
C PHE A 44 9.07 8.50 -13.92
N MET A 45 8.79 9.22 -12.82
CA MET A 45 9.12 8.76 -11.47
C MET A 45 8.50 7.40 -11.18
N GLY A 46 7.24 7.16 -11.60
CA GLY A 46 6.58 5.86 -11.48
C GLY A 46 7.32 4.73 -12.18
N ILE A 47 7.92 4.99 -13.35
CA ILE A 47 8.73 4.02 -14.09
C ILE A 47 10.01 3.68 -13.31
N VAL A 48 10.63 4.67 -12.68
CA VAL A 48 11.90 4.51 -11.91
C VAL A 48 11.63 3.98 -10.50
N THR A 49 10.39 4.02 -10.00
CA THR A 49 10.05 3.60 -8.64
C THR A 49 10.05 2.07 -8.52
N GLY A 50 11.10 1.52 -7.96
CA GLY A 50 11.24 0.09 -7.67
C GLY A 50 12.03 -0.17 -6.39
N PHE A 51 12.34 0.88 -5.62
CA PHE A 51 13.26 0.82 -4.49
C PHE A 51 12.78 -0.13 -3.37
N ILE A 52 11.53 0.00 -2.91
CA ILE A 52 11.00 -0.81 -1.81
C ILE A 52 10.96 -2.31 -2.14
N PRO A 53 10.32 -2.76 -3.24
CA PRO A 53 10.30 -4.17 -3.57
C PRO A 53 11.70 -4.75 -3.87
N THR A 54 12.59 -3.96 -4.48
CA THR A 54 13.97 -4.36 -4.72
C THR A 54 14.74 -4.49 -3.41
N SER A 55 14.54 -3.60 -2.43
CA SER A 55 15.16 -3.68 -1.10
C SER A 55 14.69 -4.91 -0.33
N LEU A 56 13.39 -5.23 -0.37
CA LEU A 56 12.84 -6.42 0.26
C LEU A 56 13.42 -7.70 -0.36
N ALA A 57 13.48 -7.77 -1.69
CA ALA A 57 14.05 -8.90 -2.40
C ALA A 57 15.55 -9.04 -2.11
N PHE A 58 16.30 -7.93 -2.12
CA PHE A 58 17.71 -7.89 -1.77
C PHE A 58 17.95 -8.46 -0.36
N ILE A 59 17.27 -7.93 0.65
CA ILE A 59 17.43 -8.37 2.04
C ILE A 59 17.06 -9.84 2.17
N SER A 60 15.97 -10.29 1.55
CA SER A 60 15.54 -11.69 1.56
C SER A 60 16.60 -12.62 0.95
N SER A 61 17.30 -12.19 -0.10
CA SER A 61 18.33 -12.98 -0.79
C SER A 61 19.66 -13.05 -0.02
N GLN A 62 20.00 -12.00 0.74
CA GLN A 62 21.29 -11.90 1.44
C GLN A 62 21.26 -12.36 2.89
N THR A 63 20.06 -12.40 3.49
CA THR A 63 19.93 -12.69 4.93
C THR A 63 19.73 -14.19 5.17
N PRO A 64 20.46 -14.81 6.14
CA PRO A 64 20.19 -16.17 6.57
C PRO A 64 18.77 -16.32 7.09
N LYS A 65 18.16 -17.54 6.89
CA LYS A 65 16.75 -17.79 7.25
C LYS A 65 16.46 -17.53 8.74
N GLU A 66 17.45 -17.78 9.61
CA GLU A 66 17.35 -17.68 11.08
C GLU A 66 17.10 -16.24 11.55
N VAL A 67 17.63 -15.25 10.82
CA VAL A 67 17.54 -13.83 11.19
C VAL A 67 16.74 -12.99 10.18
N ALA A 68 16.24 -13.61 9.11
CA ALA A 68 15.51 -12.94 8.05
C ALA A 68 14.28 -12.17 8.57
N GLY A 69 13.52 -12.76 9.49
CA GLY A 69 12.36 -12.12 10.10
C GLY A 69 12.70 -10.82 10.83
N LYS A 70 13.80 -10.83 11.62
CA LYS A 70 14.27 -9.64 12.34
C LYS A 70 14.72 -8.54 11.38
N THR A 71 15.48 -8.91 10.34
CA THR A 71 16.02 -7.95 9.37
C THR A 71 14.92 -7.31 8.52
N LEU A 72 13.98 -8.13 8.00
CA LEU A 72 12.82 -7.65 7.26
C LEU A 72 11.89 -6.80 8.15
N GLY A 73 11.73 -7.18 9.42
CA GLY A 73 10.98 -6.39 10.41
C GLY A 73 11.61 -5.02 10.65
N THR A 74 12.94 -4.92 10.70
CA THR A 74 13.64 -3.63 10.83
C THR A 74 13.43 -2.75 9.60
N LEU A 75 13.53 -3.32 8.38
CA LEU A 75 13.21 -2.58 7.15
C LEU A 75 11.77 -2.07 7.15
N GLN A 76 10.83 -2.93 7.56
CA GLN A 76 9.42 -2.57 7.64
C GLN A 76 9.17 -1.45 8.66
N MET A 77 9.83 -1.48 9.82
CA MET A 77 9.75 -0.37 10.79
C MET A 77 10.25 0.95 10.19
N GLY A 78 11.35 0.94 9.43
CA GLY A 78 11.81 2.13 8.71
C GLY A 78 10.77 2.67 7.73
N SER A 79 10.14 1.78 6.95
CA SER A 79 9.07 2.15 6.00
C SER A 79 7.85 2.76 6.71
N VAL A 80 7.41 2.15 7.82
CA VAL A 80 6.29 2.64 8.63
C VAL A 80 6.62 3.99 9.26
N SER A 81 7.83 4.15 9.81
CA SER A 81 8.29 5.43 10.36
C SER A 81 8.30 6.53 9.31
N GLY A 82 8.80 6.24 8.10
CA GLY A 82 8.78 7.18 6.98
C GLY A 82 7.36 7.60 6.58
N THR A 83 6.43 6.66 6.54
CA THR A 83 5.02 6.94 6.23
C THR A 83 4.34 7.77 7.34
N LEU A 84 4.73 7.57 8.60
CA LEU A 84 4.18 8.27 9.74
C LEU A 84 4.73 9.70 9.88
N PHE A 85 6.05 9.85 9.83
CA PHE A 85 6.70 11.15 10.04
C PHE A 85 6.81 11.98 8.76
N GLY A 86 6.82 11.33 7.59
CA GLY A 86 6.98 12.00 6.29
C GLY A 86 5.99 13.15 6.07
N PRO A 87 4.68 12.94 6.22
CA PRO A 87 3.69 13.99 6.01
C PRO A 87 3.82 15.17 6.98
N VAL A 88 4.15 14.91 8.25
CA VAL A 88 4.38 15.97 9.26
C VAL A 88 5.63 16.78 8.92
N LEU A 89 6.74 16.10 8.65
CA LEU A 89 8.00 16.76 8.27
C LEU A 89 7.87 17.49 6.94
N GLY A 90 7.22 16.88 5.96
CA GLY A 90 6.95 17.50 4.67
C GLY A 90 6.07 18.75 4.79
N GLY A 91 5.02 18.69 5.61
CA GLY A 91 4.15 19.82 5.91
C GLY A 91 4.89 20.95 6.62
N LEU A 92 5.67 20.63 7.65
CA LEU A 92 6.51 21.60 8.37
C LEU A 92 7.51 22.30 7.43
N LEU A 93 8.17 21.56 6.58
CA LEU A 93 9.11 22.12 5.61
C LEU A 93 8.38 23.01 4.58
N ALA A 94 7.19 22.60 4.13
CA ALA A 94 6.41 23.35 3.16
C ALA A 94 5.91 24.68 3.73
N ASP A 95 5.44 24.70 4.98
CA ASP A 95 4.95 25.92 5.63
C ASP A 95 6.10 26.86 6.04
N THR A 96 7.31 26.32 6.39
CA THR A 96 8.45 27.15 6.81
C THR A 96 9.29 27.67 5.64
N PHE A 97 9.55 26.83 4.64
CA PHE A 97 10.48 27.14 3.54
C PHE A 97 9.81 27.20 2.17
N GLY A 98 8.52 26.82 2.07
CA GLY A 98 7.79 26.70 0.82
C GLY A 98 8.00 25.36 0.10
N PHE A 99 7.10 25.05 -0.82
CA PHE A 99 7.09 23.78 -1.55
C PHE A 99 8.36 23.52 -2.34
N GLN A 100 8.93 24.55 -2.99
CA GLN A 100 10.15 24.39 -3.79
C GLN A 100 11.31 23.85 -2.97
N TYR A 101 11.60 24.45 -1.82
CA TYR A 101 12.69 23.99 -0.95
C TYR A 101 12.37 22.63 -0.33
N THR A 102 11.11 22.32 -0.07
CA THR A 102 10.70 20.98 0.40
C THR A 102 11.07 19.90 -0.61
N PHE A 103 10.84 20.12 -1.91
CA PHE A 103 11.27 19.19 -2.96
C PHE A 103 12.81 19.07 -3.01
N VAL A 104 13.54 20.16 -2.89
CA VAL A 104 15.01 20.15 -2.88
C VAL A 104 15.55 19.36 -1.68
N ILE A 105 15.07 19.65 -0.47
CA ILE A 105 15.48 18.95 0.77
C ILE A 105 15.18 17.45 0.68
N THR A 106 13.99 17.10 0.18
CA THR A 106 13.59 15.70 -0.01
C THR A 106 14.49 15.00 -1.03
N SER A 107 14.81 15.66 -2.14
CA SER A 107 15.72 15.13 -3.16
C SER A 107 17.13 14.89 -2.58
N VAL A 108 17.67 15.83 -1.82
CA VAL A 108 18.97 15.67 -1.15
C VAL A 108 18.93 14.49 -0.18
N ALA A 109 17.89 14.37 0.64
CA ALA A 109 17.74 13.25 1.58
C ALA A 109 17.72 11.88 0.87
N ILE A 110 17.00 11.77 -0.26
CA ILE A 110 16.95 10.53 -1.07
C ILE A 110 18.31 10.26 -1.73
N SER A 111 19.01 11.31 -2.23
CA SER A 111 20.36 11.16 -2.77
C SER A 111 21.33 10.65 -1.71
N LEU A 112 21.29 11.19 -0.49
CA LEU A 112 22.09 10.71 0.62
C LEU A 112 21.79 9.24 0.96
N ALA A 113 20.51 8.84 0.96
CA ALA A 113 20.13 7.44 1.13
C ALA A 113 20.71 6.55 0.02
N ALA A 114 20.67 7.01 -1.25
CA ALA A 114 21.28 6.28 -2.37
C ALA A 114 22.82 6.17 -2.23
N ILE A 115 23.49 7.22 -1.76
CA ILE A 115 24.93 7.20 -1.45
C ILE A 115 25.24 6.21 -0.31
N LEU A 116 24.42 6.16 0.74
CA LEU A 116 24.57 5.17 1.82
C LEU A 116 24.43 3.73 1.29
N VAL A 117 23.56 3.48 0.29
CA VAL A 117 23.49 2.18 -0.40
C VAL A 117 24.79 1.86 -1.13
N ILE A 118 25.43 2.86 -1.79
CA ILE A 118 26.72 2.65 -2.49
C ILE A 118 27.80 2.23 -1.50
N ILE A 119 27.91 2.94 -0.39
CA ILE A 119 29.00 2.77 0.59
C ILE A 119 28.73 1.58 1.51
N GLY A 120 27.51 1.46 2.02
CA GLY A 120 27.18 0.53 3.11
C GLY A 120 26.80 -0.88 2.66
N ILE A 121 26.39 -1.07 1.40
CA ILE A 121 25.88 -2.37 0.94
C ILE A 121 26.95 -3.11 0.13
N LYS A 122 27.25 -4.34 0.55
CA LYS A 122 28.01 -5.32 -0.24
C LYS A 122 27.06 -6.41 -0.72
N GLU A 123 26.94 -6.57 -2.01
CA GLU A 123 26.09 -7.62 -2.61
C GLU A 123 26.92 -8.88 -2.88
N ILE A 124 26.46 -10.02 -2.34
CA ILE A 124 26.99 -11.33 -2.66
C ILE A 124 25.98 -11.99 -3.62
N ARG A 125 26.37 -12.15 -4.88
CA ARG A 125 25.51 -12.84 -5.87
C ARG A 125 25.33 -14.29 -5.47
N LYS A 126 24.11 -14.67 -5.16
CA LYS A 126 23.68 -16.07 -5.02
C LYS A 126 22.99 -16.49 -6.31
N THR A 127 23.37 -17.63 -6.87
CA THR A 127 22.64 -18.24 -7.98
C THR A 127 21.24 -18.57 -7.48
N PRO A 128 20.16 -18.20 -8.21
CA PRO A 128 18.81 -18.59 -7.82
C PRO A 128 18.74 -20.12 -7.72
N ALA A 129 18.23 -20.63 -6.60
CA ALA A 129 17.87 -22.04 -6.52
C ALA A 129 16.77 -22.31 -7.53
N ALA A 130 16.99 -23.23 -8.44
CA ALA A 130 15.98 -23.71 -9.37
C ALA A 130 14.89 -24.42 -8.55
N GLY A 131 13.82 -23.71 -8.21
CA GLY A 131 12.62 -24.28 -7.60
C GLY A 131 11.84 -25.04 -8.67
N ALA A 132 11.49 -26.28 -8.40
CA ALA A 132 10.60 -27.05 -9.23
C ALA A 132 9.23 -26.34 -9.26
N HIS A 133 8.83 -25.83 -10.42
CA HIS A 133 7.47 -25.32 -10.64
C HIS A 133 6.54 -26.51 -10.85
N VAL A 134 5.69 -26.77 -9.89
CA VAL A 134 4.67 -27.84 -9.99
C VAL A 134 3.56 -27.41 -10.96
N TYR A 135 3.16 -26.11 -10.92
CA TYR A 135 2.08 -25.58 -11.75
C TYR A 135 2.56 -24.51 -12.74
N THR A 136 1.89 -24.39 -13.90
CA THR A 136 2.17 -23.28 -14.82
C THR A 136 1.53 -21.99 -14.32
N ARG A 137 2.10 -20.82 -14.66
CA ARG A 137 1.52 -19.52 -14.30
C ARG A 137 0.09 -19.35 -14.81
N LYS A 138 -0.21 -19.91 -15.97
CA LYS A 138 -1.56 -19.87 -16.54
C LYS A 138 -2.54 -20.65 -15.68
N THR A 139 -2.15 -21.84 -15.20
CA THR A 139 -2.93 -22.68 -14.30
C THR A 139 -3.22 -21.96 -12.98
N VAL A 140 -2.19 -21.35 -12.35
CA VAL A 140 -2.35 -20.61 -11.09
C VAL A 140 -3.27 -19.41 -11.26
N PHE A 141 -3.10 -18.64 -12.35
CA PHE A 141 -3.96 -17.48 -12.61
C PHE A 141 -5.41 -17.90 -12.91
N SER A 142 -5.61 -18.94 -13.73
CA SER A 142 -6.95 -19.47 -14.03
C SER A 142 -7.61 -20.02 -12.78
N GLY A 143 -6.91 -20.83 -11.98
CA GLY A 143 -7.41 -21.34 -10.71
C GLY A 143 -7.80 -20.22 -9.74
N LEU A 144 -6.97 -19.15 -9.68
CA LEU A 144 -7.29 -17.99 -8.86
C LEU A 144 -8.59 -17.29 -9.30
N MET A 145 -8.83 -17.17 -10.61
CA MET A 145 -10.06 -16.56 -11.14
C MET A 145 -11.31 -17.43 -10.89
N HIS A 146 -11.16 -18.75 -10.78
CA HIS A 146 -12.26 -19.67 -10.50
C HIS A 146 -12.46 -19.91 -9.00
N HIS A 147 -11.45 -19.71 -8.15
CA HIS A 147 -11.56 -19.85 -6.70
C HIS A 147 -12.22 -18.60 -6.08
N ARG A 148 -13.50 -18.73 -5.75
CA ARG A 148 -14.38 -17.61 -5.34
C ARG A 148 -13.88 -16.82 -4.14
N LEU A 149 -13.46 -17.49 -3.07
CA LEU A 149 -12.98 -16.81 -1.86
C LEU A 149 -11.74 -15.96 -2.15
N MET A 150 -10.74 -16.52 -2.83
CA MET A 150 -9.50 -15.79 -3.14
C MET A 150 -9.75 -14.60 -4.05
N LEU A 151 -10.53 -14.78 -5.11
CA LEU A 151 -10.88 -13.69 -6.02
C LEU A 151 -11.60 -12.55 -5.29
N HIS A 152 -12.62 -12.89 -4.47
CA HIS A 152 -13.35 -11.90 -3.71
C HIS A 152 -12.46 -11.17 -2.68
N VAL A 153 -11.58 -11.88 -1.98
CA VAL A 153 -10.64 -11.25 -1.03
C VAL A 153 -9.66 -10.32 -1.74
N MET A 154 -9.20 -10.67 -2.94
CA MET A 154 -8.35 -9.79 -3.75
C MET A 154 -9.11 -8.55 -4.26
N ILE A 155 -10.37 -8.71 -4.67
CA ILE A 155 -11.25 -7.58 -5.02
C ILE A 155 -11.47 -6.69 -3.79
N ILE A 156 -11.77 -7.26 -2.62
CA ILE A 156 -11.91 -6.53 -1.35
C ILE A 156 -10.62 -5.76 -1.04
N THR A 157 -9.45 -6.38 -1.21
CA THR A 157 -8.15 -5.72 -1.03
C THR A 157 -8.00 -4.52 -1.96
N SER A 158 -8.43 -4.64 -3.21
CA SER A 158 -8.43 -3.52 -4.17
C SER A 158 -9.40 -2.41 -3.75
N LEU A 159 -10.64 -2.74 -3.35
CA LEU A 159 -11.64 -1.78 -2.88
C LEU A 159 -11.18 -1.03 -1.62
N ILE A 160 -10.57 -1.73 -0.67
CA ILE A 160 -9.96 -1.12 0.53
C ILE A 160 -8.91 -0.07 0.12
N GLN A 161 -8.06 -0.41 -0.85
CA GLN A 161 -7.01 0.50 -1.31
C GLN A 161 -7.58 1.68 -2.10
N ILE A 162 -8.58 1.45 -2.96
CA ILE A 162 -9.30 2.55 -3.64
C ILE A 162 -9.83 3.52 -2.59
N GLY A 163 -10.56 3.03 -1.59
CA GLY A 163 -11.12 3.86 -0.52
C GLY A 163 -10.05 4.62 0.27
N ASN A 164 -8.98 3.94 0.66
CA ASN A 164 -7.92 4.56 1.46
C ASN A 164 -7.15 5.63 0.69
N PHE A 165 -6.84 5.40 -0.60
CA PHE A 165 -6.07 6.31 -1.43
C PHE A 165 -6.91 7.41 -2.11
N SER A 166 -8.25 7.30 -2.17
CA SER A 166 -9.13 8.33 -2.75
C SER A 166 -9.10 9.65 -1.96
N ILE A 167 -8.92 9.58 -0.63
CA ILE A 167 -8.94 10.73 0.26
C ILE A 167 -7.57 11.40 0.37
N GLN A 168 -6.48 10.64 0.24
CA GLN A 168 -5.13 11.13 0.52
C GLN A 168 -4.77 12.44 -0.20
N PRO A 169 -4.95 12.58 -1.52
CA PRO A 169 -4.59 13.80 -2.25
C PRO A 169 -5.51 14.99 -1.91
N LEU A 170 -6.70 14.73 -1.38
CA LEU A 170 -7.70 15.74 -1.07
C LEU A 170 -7.64 16.23 0.37
N LEU A 171 -6.90 15.52 1.21
CA LEU A 171 -6.88 15.80 2.65
C LEU A 171 -6.34 17.19 2.98
N SER A 172 -5.30 17.65 2.27
CA SER A 172 -4.77 19.01 2.45
C SER A 172 -5.77 20.09 2.08
N LEU A 173 -6.52 19.89 0.99
CA LEU A 173 -7.59 20.82 0.58
C LEU A 173 -8.76 20.81 1.57
N TYR A 174 -9.09 19.65 2.12
CA TYR A 174 -10.13 19.52 3.12
C TYR A 174 -9.74 20.21 4.43
N VAL A 175 -8.50 20.02 4.90
CA VAL A 175 -7.93 20.71 6.06
C VAL A 175 -7.90 22.22 5.86
N ALA A 176 -7.52 22.71 4.68
CA ALA A 176 -7.53 24.14 4.34
C ALA A 176 -8.93 24.76 4.48
N GLY A 177 -9.99 23.98 4.26
CA GLY A 177 -11.38 24.45 4.47
C GLY A 177 -11.85 24.44 5.91
N LEU A 178 -11.11 23.81 6.84
CA LEU A 178 -11.47 23.67 8.26
C LEU A 178 -10.66 24.58 9.19
N THR A 179 -9.68 25.34 8.67
CA THR A 179 -8.81 26.19 9.48
C THR A 179 -8.40 27.44 8.71
N ASP A 180 -8.30 28.55 9.43
CA ASP A 180 -7.74 29.81 8.92
C ASP A 180 -6.23 29.95 9.23
N SER A 181 -5.59 28.87 9.68
CA SER A 181 -4.16 28.86 10.00
C SER A 181 -3.31 29.04 8.74
N THR A 182 -2.14 29.65 8.90
CA THR A 182 -1.10 29.71 7.85
C THR A 182 -0.38 28.38 7.67
N ASP A 183 -0.40 27.49 8.68
CA ASP A 183 0.34 26.24 8.74
C ASP A 183 -0.50 25.06 8.20
N VAL A 184 -1.17 25.24 7.07
CA VAL A 184 -2.09 24.25 6.48
C VAL A 184 -1.39 22.95 6.13
N ALA A 185 -0.18 23.00 5.59
CA ALA A 185 0.53 21.80 5.16
C ALA A 185 0.97 20.95 6.36
N LEU A 186 1.42 21.58 7.45
CA LEU A 186 1.73 20.88 8.70
C LEU A 186 0.48 20.22 9.30
N LEU A 187 -0.63 20.94 9.38
CA LEU A 187 -1.89 20.45 9.92
C LEU A 187 -2.47 19.30 9.08
N ALA A 188 -2.34 19.37 7.75
CA ALA A 188 -2.67 18.26 6.87
C ALA A 188 -1.76 17.05 7.11
N GLY A 189 -0.46 17.27 7.29
CA GLY A 189 0.51 16.24 7.66
C GLY A 189 0.18 15.55 8.97
N VAL A 190 -0.17 16.31 10.02
CA VAL A 190 -0.62 15.77 11.32
C VAL A 190 -1.90 14.95 11.16
N THR A 191 -2.87 15.46 10.40
CA THR A 191 -4.14 14.77 10.13
C THR A 191 -3.93 13.45 9.39
N PHE A 192 -3.01 13.42 8.41
CA PHE A 192 -2.63 12.20 7.72
C PHE A 192 -1.94 11.20 8.66
N SER A 193 -0.99 11.68 9.45
CA SER A 193 -0.21 10.86 10.39
C SER A 193 -1.05 10.30 11.53
N ALA A 194 -2.13 10.97 11.94
CA ALA A 194 -3.04 10.46 12.95
C ALA A 194 -3.62 9.09 12.58
N ALA A 195 -4.02 8.91 11.30
CA ALA A 195 -4.44 7.60 10.81
C ALA A 195 -3.29 6.57 10.83
N GLY A 196 -2.07 6.99 10.49
CA GLY A 196 -0.86 6.16 10.57
C GLY A 196 -0.56 5.68 12.00
N VAL A 197 -0.73 6.56 13.00
CA VAL A 197 -0.57 6.20 14.43
C VAL A 197 -1.59 5.14 14.82
N GLY A 198 -2.87 5.33 14.52
CA GLY A 198 -3.91 4.35 14.79
C GLY A 198 -3.61 2.97 14.17
N ASN A 199 -3.19 2.97 12.91
CA ASN A 199 -2.76 1.76 12.20
C ASN A 199 -1.61 1.06 12.93
N LEU A 200 -0.53 1.79 13.24
CA LEU A 200 0.67 1.22 13.87
C LEU A 200 0.36 0.59 15.23
N LEU A 201 -0.43 1.25 16.05
CA LEU A 201 -0.76 0.79 17.40
C LEU A 201 -1.57 -0.51 17.39
N PHE A 202 -2.49 -0.68 16.43
CA PHE A 202 -3.46 -1.77 16.46
C PHE A 202 -3.20 -2.88 15.43
N ALA A 203 -2.31 -2.69 14.43
CA ALA A 203 -2.03 -3.70 13.40
C ALA A 203 -1.68 -5.07 13.98
N ARG A 204 -0.82 -5.10 15.02
CA ARG A 204 -0.43 -6.36 15.69
C ARG A 204 -1.59 -6.98 16.49
N TYR A 205 -2.42 -6.17 17.10
CA TYR A 205 -3.59 -6.63 17.85
C TYR A 205 -4.59 -7.33 16.91
N TRP A 206 -4.89 -6.72 15.77
CA TRP A 206 -5.80 -7.29 14.79
C TRP A 206 -5.28 -8.60 14.18
N GLY A 207 -3.96 -8.70 13.93
CA GLY A 207 -3.34 -9.95 13.49
C GLY A 207 -3.57 -11.09 14.48
N ARG A 208 -3.27 -10.87 15.76
CA ARG A 208 -3.50 -11.87 16.82
C ARG A 208 -4.97 -12.23 16.98
N LEU A 209 -5.86 -11.26 16.88
CA LEU A 209 -7.29 -11.49 16.96
C LEU A 209 -7.76 -12.36 15.77
N GLY A 210 -7.23 -12.11 14.56
CA GLY A 210 -7.47 -12.93 13.38
C GLY A 210 -7.03 -14.39 13.57
N ASP A 211 -5.86 -14.59 14.18
CA ASP A 211 -5.36 -15.94 14.51
C ASP A 211 -6.29 -16.67 15.50
N SER A 212 -6.94 -15.96 16.43
CA SER A 212 -7.74 -16.55 17.50
C SER A 212 -9.20 -16.83 17.14
N ILE A 213 -9.86 -15.89 16.45
CA ILE A 213 -11.32 -15.97 16.14
C ILE A 213 -11.62 -16.14 14.66
N GLY A 214 -10.59 -16.14 13.81
CA GLY A 214 -10.66 -16.28 12.35
C GLY A 214 -10.59 -14.95 11.59
N TYR A 215 -9.81 -14.95 10.51
CA TYR A 215 -9.51 -13.76 9.72
C TYR A 215 -10.75 -13.12 9.08
N GLU A 216 -11.70 -13.92 8.61
CA GLU A 216 -12.92 -13.42 7.97
C GLU A 216 -13.83 -12.64 8.93
N LYS A 217 -13.94 -13.10 10.19
CA LYS A 217 -14.75 -12.41 11.20
C LYS A 217 -14.13 -11.06 11.55
N VAL A 218 -12.79 -11.05 11.72
CA VAL A 218 -12.06 -9.82 12.01
C VAL A 218 -12.12 -8.87 10.82
N LEU A 219 -11.96 -9.36 9.59
CA LEU A 219 -12.09 -8.55 8.38
C LEU A 219 -13.48 -7.92 8.28
N SER A 220 -14.57 -8.69 8.52
CA SER A 220 -15.94 -8.18 8.54
C SER A 220 -16.11 -7.07 9.55
N PHE A 221 -15.60 -7.24 10.76
CA PHE A 221 -15.66 -6.25 11.83
C PHE A 221 -14.90 -4.97 11.46
N LEU A 222 -13.69 -5.11 10.93
CA LEU A 222 -12.85 -3.96 10.55
C LEU A 222 -13.43 -3.16 9.38
N LEU A 223 -14.07 -3.82 8.41
CA LEU A 223 -14.74 -3.15 7.30
C LEU A 223 -15.91 -2.28 7.79
N LEU A 224 -16.73 -2.81 8.72
CA LEU A 224 -17.81 -2.04 9.34
C LEU A 224 -17.26 -0.90 10.21
N LEU A 225 -16.18 -1.14 10.95
CA LEU A 225 -15.55 -0.12 11.79
C LEU A 225 -14.96 1.01 10.93
N ALA A 226 -14.32 0.66 9.80
CA ALA A 226 -13.81 1.63 8.84
C ALA A 226 -14.95 2.47 8.23
N PHE A 227 -16.06 1.82 7.85
CA PHE A 227 -17.28 2.52 7.41
C PHE A 227 -17.79 3.49 8.47
N LEU A 228 -17.91 3.04 9.73
CA LEU A 228 -18.41 3.85 10.83
C LEU A 228 -17.55 5.09 11.10
N PHE A 229 -16.22 4.98 10.99
CA PHE A 229 -15.32 6.11 11.27
C PHE A 229 -15.03 6.99 10.07
N ILE A 230 -15.30 6.55 8.84
CA ILE A 230 -15.07 7.38 7.66
C ILE A 230 -16.24 8.35 7.39
N ILE A 231 -17.49 7.91 7.61
CA ILE A 231 -18.67 8.71 7.31
C ILE A 231 -18.75 10.01 8.16
N PRO A 232 -18.51 10.00 9.47
CA PRO A 232 -18.55 11.23 10.25
C PRO A 232 -17.54 12.29 9.81
N GLN A 233 -16.43 11.90 9.14
CA GLN A 233 -15.44 12.85 8.65
C GLN A 233 -15.99 13.80 7.58
N ALA A 234 -17.09 13.45 6.93
CA ALA A 234 -17.77 14.32 5.97
C ALA A 234 -18.49 15.51 6.62
N PHE A 235 -18.77 15.45 7.91
CA PHE A 235 -19.58 16.40 8.66
C PHE A 235 -18.79 17.22 9.69
N VAL A 236 -17.48 17.02 9.76
CA VAL A 236 -16.64 17.76 10.74
C VAL A 236 -16.63 19.24 10.41
N THR A 237 -16.68 20.04 11.45
CA THR A 237 -16.61 21.52 11.37
C THR A 237 -15.32 22.04 11.99
N ASP A 238 -14.54 21.19 12.62
CA ASP A 238 -13.33 21.52 13.34
C ASP A 238 -12.20 20.52 13.03
N LEU A 239 -10.99 21.04 12.92
CA LEU A 239 -9.81 20.23 12.58
C LEU A 239 -9.52 19.13 13.61
N TRP A 240 -9.72 19.39 14.91
CA TRP A 240 -9.44 18.40 15.95
C TRP A 240 -10.41 17.23 15.92
N GLN A 241 -11.67 17.49 15.50
CA GLN A 241 -12.63 16.42 15.25
C GLN A 241 -12.14 15.52 14.10
N LEU A 242 -11.62 16.12 13.04
CA LEU A 242 -11.06 15.36 11.91
C LEU A 242 -9.87 14.53 12.36
N ILE A 243 -8.91 15.09 13.09
CA ILE A 243 -7.73 14.38 13.61
C ILE A 243 -8.14 13.19 14.48
N GLY A 244 -9.10 13.38 15.40
CA GLY A 244 -9.62 12.30 16.25
C GLY A 244 -10.27 11.17 15.45
N LEU A 245 -11.12 11.51 14.47
CA LEU A 245 -11.75 10.53 13.58
C LEU A 245 -10.75 9.82 12.67
N ARG A 246 -9.70 10.51 12.23
CA ARG A 246 -8.58 9.92 11.46
C ARG A 246 -7.81 8.90 12.29
N LEU A 247 -7.54 9.19 13.56
CA LEU A 247 -6.91 8.23 14.46
C LEU A 247 -7.77 6.97 14.61
N LEU A 248 -9.07 7.11 14.87
CA LEU A 248 -10.01 6.01 14.99
C LEU A 248 -10.14 5.22 13.68
N PHE A 249 -10.22 5.91 12.56
CA PHE A 249 -10.21 5.28 11.22
C PHE A 249 -8.92 4.48 11.00
N GLY A 250 -7.77 5.03 11.40
CA GLY A 250 -6.47 4.37 11.33
C GLY A 250 -6.43 3.05 12.12
N ILE A 251 -7.07 3.00 13.28
CA ILE A 251 -7.22 1.77 14.07
C ILE A 251 -7.94 0.69 13.27
N ALA A 252 -9.02 1.04 12.59
CA ALA A 252 -9.78 0.10 11.76
C ALA A 252 -8.98 -0.37 10.54
N VAL A 253 -8.41 0.57 9.78
CA VAL A 253 -7.69 0.27 8.53
C VAL A 253 -6.38 -0.49 8.78
N GLY A 254 -5.77 -0.30 9.97
CA GLY A 254 -4.51 -0.95 10.33
C GLY A 254 -4.53 -2.48 10.28
N GLY A 255 -5.70 -3.09 10.44
CA GLY A 255 -5.87 -4.54 10.33
C GLY A 255 -6.26 -5.04 8.95
N LEU A 256 -6.85 -4.19 8.10
CA LEU A 256 -7.47 -4.65 6.85
C LEU A 256 -6.49 -5.35 5.91
N ILE A 257 -5.36 -4.72 5.59
CA ILE A 257 -4.38 -5.30 4.66
C ILE A 257 -3.62 -6.51 5.26
N PRO A 258 -3.14 -6.48 6.52
CA PRO A 258 -2.57 -7.67 7.14
C PRO A 258 -3.54 -8.85 7.17
N ILE A 259 -4.80 -8.64 7.51
CA ILE A 259 -5.82 -9.70 7.61
C ILE A 259 -6.15 -10.28 6.23
N THR A 260 -6.37 -9.44 5.19
CA THR A 260 -6.60 -9.96 3.83
C THR A 260 -5.39 -10.73 3.31
N THR A 261 -4.18 -10.25 3.59
CA THR A 261 -2.93 -10.93 3.22
C THR A 261 -2.78 -12.28 3.93
N ALA A 262 -3.08 -12.34 5.24
CA ALA A 262 -3.03 -13.58 6.02
C ALA A 262 -4.08 -14.60 5.54
N LEU A 263 -5.29 -14.13 5.18
CA LEU A 263 -6.35 -14.98 4.64
C LEU A 263 -5.92 -15.59 3.29
N VAL A 264 -5.45 -14.78 2.35
CA VAL A 264 -4.93 -15.27 1.05
C VAL A 264 -3.79 -16.26 1.24
N ARG A 265 -2.89 -16.00 2.19
CA ARG A 265 -1.77 -16.89 2.48
C ARG A 265 -2.24 -18.23 3.05
N ARG A 266 -3.23 -18.24 3.93
CA ARG A 266 -3.78 -19.45 4.55
C ARG A 266 -4.41 -20.39 3.54
N GLU A 267 -5.14 -19.80 2.59
CA GLU A 267 -5.85 -20.54 1.54
C GLU A 267 -4.94 -20.97 0.36
N SER A 268 -3.69 -20.52 0.34
CA SER A 268 -2.76 -20.80 -0.76
C SER A 268 -1.86 -21.99 -0.45
N PRO A 269 -1.80 -23.05 -1.30
CA PRO A 269 -0.81 -24.10 -1.22
C PRO A 269 0.61 -23.55 -1.23
N ILE A 270 1.52 -24.19 -0.51
CA ILE A 270 2.90 -23.72 -0.31
C ILE A 270 3.64 -23.59 -1.65
N GLU A 271 3.36 -24.46 -2.60
CA GLU A 271 3.99 -24.56 -3.92
C GLU A 271 3.75 -23.31 -4.78
N VAL A 272 2.57 -22.71 -4.67
CA VAL A 272 2.14 -21.54 -5.47
C VAL A 272 1.98 -20.27 -4.64
N GLN A 273 2.22 -20.34 -3.33
CA GLN A 273 1.97 -19.24 -2.38
C GLN A 273 2.67 -17.93 -2.79
N GLY A 274 3.92 -18.02 -3.28
CA GLY A 274 4.66 -16.83 -3.74
C GLY A 274 4.00 -16.13 -4.92
N GLU A 275 3.45 -16.89 -5.86
CA GLU A 275 2.77 -16.36 -7.06
C GLU A 275 1.40 -15.76 -6.69
N VAL A 276 0.62 -16.45 -5.89
CA VAL A 276 -0.69 -15.98 -5.40
C VAL A 276 -0.53 -14.67 -4.59
N MET A 277 0.50 -14.59 -3.74
CA MET A 277 0.82 -13.35 -3.02
C MET A 277 1.25 -12.22 -3.95
N GLY A 278 1.90 -12.56 -5.07
CA GLY A 278 2.21 -11.62 -6.16
C GLY A 278 0.93 -11.05 -6.78
N TYR A 279 -0.05 -11.89 -7.09
CA TYR A 279 -1.36 -11.43 -7.60
C TYR A 279 -2.10 -10.57 -6.58
N ASN A 280 -2.16 -10.98 -5.31
CA ASN A 280 -2.77 -10.15 -4.25
C ASN A 280 -2.12 -8.76 -4.14
N THR A 281 -0.79 -8.70 -4.27
CA THR A 281 -0.05 -7.44 -4.28
C THR A 281 -0.40 -6.60 -5.52
N SER A 282 -0.61 -7.23 -6.69
CA SER A 282 -1.03 -6.55 -7.92
C SER A 282 -2.42 -5.94 -7.77
N PHE A 283 -3.39 -6.65 -7.20
CA PHE A 283 -4.72 -6.13 -6.87
C PHE A 283 -4.65 -4.95 -5.90
N ARG A 284 -3.77 -5.02 -4.90
CA ARG A 284 -3.52 -3.93 -3.97
C ARG A 284 -2.98 -2.69 -4.66
N PHE A 285 -1.99 -2.83 -5.55
CA PHE A 285 -1.46 -1.70 -6.31
C PHE A 285 -2.48 -1.14 -7.30
N LEU A 286 -3.28 -1.99 -7.95
CA LEU A 286 -4.37 -1.54 -8.82
C LEU A 286 -5.32 -0.61 -8.06
N GLY A 287 -5.72 -0.98 -6.84
CA GLY A 287 -6.54 -0.12 -5.98
C GLY A 287 -5.86 1.20 -5.62
N SER A 288 -4.55 1.20 -5.34
CA SER A 288 -3.82 2.42 -5.01
C SER A 288 -3.61 3.36 -6.21
N ILE A 289 -3.65 2.84 -7.45
CA ILE A 289 -3.62 3.65 -8.68
C ILE A 289 -4.99 4.27 -8.96
N ILE A 290 -6.05 3.46 -8.85
CA ILE A 290 -7.42 3.90 -9.12
C ILE A 290 -7.91 4.91 -8.07
N GLY A 291 -7.50 4.72 -6.80
CA GLY A 291 -7.99 5.51 -5.68
C GLY A 291 -7.88 7.02 -5.86
N PRO A 292 -6.69 7.59 -6.09
CA PRO A 292 -6.51 9.03 -6.27
C PRO A 292 -7.30 9.61 -7.45
N MET A 293 -7.36 8.89 -8.57
CA MET A 293 -8.14 9.28 -9.74
C MET A 293 -9.64 9.29 -9.40
N PHE A 294 -10.12 8.26 -8.74
CA PHE A 294 -11.50 8.14 -8.32
C PHE A 294 -11.90 9.25 -7.33
N GLY A 295 -11.06 9.51 -6.31
CA GLY A 295 -11.27 10.60 -5.37
C GLY A 295 -11.28 11.97 -6.04
N GLY A 296 -10.36 12.22 -6.99
CA GLY A 296 -10.30 13.45 -7.77
C GLY A 296 -11.55 13.67 -8.61
N ILE A 297 -12.04 12.64 -9.31
CA ILE A 297 -13.27 12.71 -10.10
C ILE A 297 -14.48 13.01 -9.20
N VAL A 298 -14.67 12.24 -8.14
CA VAL A 298 -15.79 12.43 -7.21
C VAL A 298 -15.78 13.82 -6.59
N SER A 299 -14.62 14.29 -6.13
CA SER A 299 -14.51 15.63 -5.53
C SER A 299 -14.78 16.77 -6.50
N GLY A 300 -14.39 16.59 -7.76
CA GLY A 300 -14.62 17.59 -8.81
C GLY A 300 -16.09 17.76 -9.19
N PHE A 301 -16.89 16.68 -9.14
CA PHE A 301 -18.32 16.73 -9.50
C PHE A 301 -19.25 17.04 -8.33
N ILE A 302 -18.94 16.51 -7.12
CA ILE A 302 -19.91 16.50 -6.00
C ILE A 302 -19.32 17.24 -4.77
N GLY A 303 -18.03 17.58 -4.79
CA GLY A 303 -17.32 18.23 -3.68
C GLY A 303 -16.50 17.27 -2.82
N ILE A 304 -15.56 17.83 -2.04
CA ILE A 304 -14.56 17.05 -1.30
C ILE A 304 -15.22 16.16 -0.22
N SER A 305 -16.23 16.66 0.49
CA SER A 305 -16.93 15.90 1.56
C SER A 305 -17.61 14.65 1.02
N SER A 306 -18.03 14.62 -0.24
CA SER A 306 -18.67 13.46 -0.86
C SER A 306 -17.73 12.26 -1.00
N VAL A 307 -16.41 12.49 -1.06
CA VAL A 307 -15.41 11.42 -1.14
C VAL A 307 -15.45 10.52 0.09
N PHE A 308 -15.75 11.07 1.27
CA PHE A 308 -15.89 10.28 2.50
C PHE A 308 -17.10 9.33 2.42
N PHE A 309 -18.24 9.78 1.86
CA PHE A 309 -19.41 8.92 1.66
C PHE A 309 -19.13 7.80 0.68
N VAL A 310 -18.51 8.13 -0.45
CA VAL A 310 -18.18 7.13 -1.48
C VAL A 310 -17.14 6.14 -0.97
N THR A 311 -16.14 6.61 -0.23
CA THR A 311 -15.18 5.72 0.45
C THR A 311 -15.87 4.80 1.46
N GLY A 312 -16.81 5.34 2.25
CA GLY A 312 -17.63 4.53 3.15
C GLY A 312 -18.43 3.47 2.40
N ALA A 313 -19.05 3.84 1.27
CA ALA A 313 -19.76 2.89 0.42
C ALA A 313 -18.86 1.77 -0.11
N LEU A 314 -17.58 2.04 -0.43
CA LEU A 314 -16.62 1.01 -0.84
C LEU A 314 -16.30 0.04 0.31
N PHE A 315 -16.15 0.51 1.55
CA PHE A 315 -15.96 -0.37 2.71
C PHE A 315 -17.22 -1.21 2.99
N LEU A 316 -18.40 -0.61 2.88
CA LEU A 316 -19.66 -1.34 3.03
C LEU A 316 -19.86 -2.37 1.91
N LEU A 317 -19.54 -2.04 0.67
CA LEU A 317 -19.56 -2.98 -0.47
C LEU A 317 -18.59 -4.14 -0.22
N SER A 318 -17.39 -3.85 0.26
CA SER A 318 -16.40 -4.88 0.63
C SER A 318 -16.93 -5.81 1.71
N TYR A 319 -17.62 -5.27 2.71
CA TYR A 319 -18.29 -6.06 3.75
C TYR A 319 -19.39 -6.95 3.16
N ILE A 320 -20.25 -6.40 2.30
CA ILE A 320 -21.32 -7.15 1.64
C ILE A 320 -20.75 -8.30 0.80
N VAL A 321 -19.73 -8.03 -0.02
CA VAL A 321 -19.03 -9.05 -0.82
C VAL A 321 -18.49 -10.16 0.09
N LEU A 322 -17.84 -9.81 1.20
CA LEU A 322 -17.30 -10.79 2.14
C LEU A 322 -18.40 -11.67 2.77
N VAL A 323 -19.52 -11.06 3.20
CA VAL A 323 -20.66 -11.80 3.79
C VAL A 323 -21.29 -12.75 2.79
N PHE A 324 -21.43 -12.34 1.53
CA PHE A 324 -21.92 -13.23 0.47
C PHE A 324 -20.95 -14.38 0.20
N THR A 325 -19.65 -14.10 0.14
CA THR A 325 -18.61 -15.13 -0.07
C THR A 325 -18.66 -16.21 1.00
N ARG A 326 -18.83 -15.83 2.28
CA ARG A 326 -18.91 -16.77 3.40
C ARG A 326 -20.12 -17.70 3.39
N LYS A 327 -21.17 -17.37 2.63
CA LYS A 327 -22.36 -18.22 2.45
C LYS A 327 -22.20 -19.22 1.31
N MET A 328 -21.15 -19.09 0.51
CA MET A 328 -20.89 -20.01 -0.59
C MET A 328 -20.22 -21.30 -0.07
N PRO A 329 -20.37 -22.42 -0.76
CA PRO A 329 -19.67 -23.65 -0.41
C PRO A 329 -18.15 -23.42 -0.44
N GLU A 330 -17.49 -23.99 0.55
CA GLU A 330 -16.04 -23.95 0.68
C GLU A 330 -15.41 -24.74 -0.49
N GLN A 331 -14.46 -24.15 -1.16
CA GLN A 331 -13.70 -24.78 -2.23
C GLN A 331 -12.25 -24.86 -1.78
N ASP A 332 -11.61 -26.01 -1.94
CA ASP A 332 -10.17 -26.12 -1.76
C ASP A 332 -9.47 -25.59 -3.00
N PHE A 333 -8.49 -24.70 -2.81
CA PHE A 333 -7.76 -24.12 -3.93
C PHE A 333 -6.87 -25.14 -4.64
N GLU A 334 -6.40 -26.15 -3.92
CA GLU A 334 -5.61 -27.25 -4.48
C GLU A 334 -6.46 -28.07 -5.47
N ASP A 335 -7.71 -28.37 -5.13
CA ASP A 335 -8.64 -29.08 -6.02
C ASP A 335 -8.91 -28.27 -7.30
N VAL A 336 -9.11 -26.95 -7.18
CA VAL A 336 -9.31 -26.06 -8.33
C VAL A 336 -8.06 -26.03 -9.24
N LEU A 337 -6.86 -26.06 -8.68
CA LEU A 337 -5.63 -26.11 -9.46
C LEU A 337 -5.48 -27.44 -10.23
N LEU A 338 -5.86 -28.55 -9.62
CA LEU A 338 -5.83 -29.86 -10.26
C LEU A 338 -6.82 -29.97 -11.41
N GLU A 339 -8.03 -29.45 -11.24
CA GLU A 339 -9.05 -29.36 -12.30
C GLU A 339 -8.55 -28.52 -13.49
N GLU A 340 -7.96 -27.35 -13.23
CA GLU A 340 -7.41 -26.47 -14.25
C GLU A 340 -6.23 -27.09 -14.99
N GLU A 341 -5.36 -27.83 -14.31
CA GLU A 341 -4.26 -28.54 -14.92
C GLU A 341 -4.77 -29.67 -15.85
N ALA A 342 -5.78 -30.40 -15.41
CA ALA A 342 -6.42 -31.43 -16.22
C ALA A 342 -7.05 -30.86 -17.50
N HIS A 343 -7.74 -29.70 -17.39
CA HIS A 343 -8.33 -29.00 -18.54
C HIS A 343 -7.28 -28.49 -19.54
N GLN A 344 -6.09 -28.13 -19.08
CA GLN A 344 -5.02 -27.63 -19.97
C GLN A 344 -4.24 -28.76 -20.66
N ARG A 345 -4.35 -30.00 -20.16
CA ARG A 345 -3.75 -31.19 -20.76
C ARG A 345 -4.64 -31.90 -21.76
N ALA A 346 -5.97 -31.68 -21.67
CA ALA A 346 -6.97 -32.19 -22.60
C ALA A 346 -7.07 -31.33 -23.87
#